data_8a467254ad901982cf4fed3929cf4068
#
_entry.id   8a467254ad901982cf4fed3929cf4068
#
_cell.length_a   1.000
_cell.length_b   1.000
_cell.length_c   1.000
_cell.angle_alpha   90.00
_cell.angle_beta   90.00
_cell.angle_gamma   90.00
#
_symmetry.space_group_name_H-M   'P 1'
#
loop_
_entity.id
_entity.type
_entity.pdbx_description
1 polymer ?
#
loop_
_entity_poly.entity_id
_entity_poly.type
_entity_poly.pdbx_seq_one_letter_code
_entity_poly.pdbx_strand_id
1 'polypeptide(L)'
;MNTTILRKSVLGIAGLAVAGGIAAGPLHLTDTPTVDTRPVAVVQADKPAVDKAKLIPHGVQGEQSRIDLNDEQTGNVKAIIAATKKAGMDERAAVVSIATSLQESKLENLGHLGDRNDHDSQGLFQQRPSSGWGTVEQITDPEYATLAFLKGLKQVDGWQDMPLTRAAQTVQVSAYPDHYAQWEQQAADLVAEHWNS
;
A
#
# COMPACT_ATOMS: atom_id res chain seq x y z
N MET A 1 31.49 30.14 -10.87
CA MET A 1 32.40 29.18 -11.54
C MET A 1 31.78 27.80 -11.29
N ASN A 2 31.00 27.34 -12.27
CA ASN A 2 31.24 26.15 -13.12
C ASN A 2 31.21 24.83 -12.31
N THR A 3 30.48 23.80 -12.63
CA THR A 3 30.18 23.25 -13.97
C THR A 3 29.05 22.24 -13.85
N THR A 4 28.10 22.33 -14.77
CA THR A 4 27.06 21.35 -15.12
C THR A 4 27.69 20.09 -15.72
N ILE A 5 27.28 18.89 -15.30
CA ILE A 5 27.55 17.66 -16.05
C ILE A 5 26.21 16.96 -16.35
N LEU A 6 25.79 17.11 -17.61
CA LEU A 6 24.70 16.41 -18.24
C LEU A 6 25.23 15.03 -18.73
N ARG A 7 24.67 13.92 -18.29
CA ARG A 7 24.94 12.60 -18.91
C ARG A 7 23.67 12.09 -19.59
N LYS A 8 23.66 12.18 -20.92
CA LYS A 8 22.70 11.51 -21.81
C LYS A 8 23.19 10.07 -21.99
N SER A 9 22.34 9.08 -21.73
CA SER A 9 22.55 7.70 -22.15
C SER A 9 21.65 7.38 -23.33
N VAL A 10 22.25 7.04 -24.45
CA VAL A 10 21.63 6.64 -25.72
C VAL A 10 21.40 5.15 -25.68
N LEU A 11 20.15 4.70 -25.90
CA LEU A 11 19.81 3.30 -26.16
C LEU A 11 20.11 2.97 -27.62
N GLY A 12 21.04 2.06 -27.87
CA GLY A 12 21.28 1.47 -29.17
C GLY A 12 20.39 0.25 -29.43
N ILE A 13 19.59 0.30 -30.49
CA ILE A 13 18.84 -0.85 -31.00
C ILE A 13 19.72 -1.50 -32.07
N ALA A 14 20.16 -2.75 -31.85
CA ALA A 14 20.84 -3.56 -32.85
C ALA A 14 19.82 -4.43 -33.58
N GLY A 15 19.52 -4.12 -34.82
CA GLY A 15 18.77 -4.96 -35.72
C GLY A 15 19.72 -5.96 -36.42
N LEU A 16 19.39 -7.24 -36.36
CA LEU A 16 20.10 -8.29 -37.10
C LEU A 16 19.26 -8.68 -38.32
N ALA A 17 19.74 -8.32 -39.52
CA ALA A 17 19.19 -8.79 -40.78
C ALA A 17 20.01 -10.01 -41.24
N VAL A 18 19.36 -11.14 -41.44
CA VAL A 18 19.99 -12.34 -42.08
C VAL A 18 19.37 -12.51 -43.47
N ALA A 19 20.13 -12.28 -44.49
CA ALA A 19 19.83 -12.65 -45.87
C ALA A 19 20.35 -14.08 -46.12
N GLY A 20 19.45 -15.00 -46.42
CA GLY A 20 19.76 -16.38 -46.79
C GLY A 20 19.20 -16.75 -48.16
N GLY A 21 20.06 -17.17 -49.06
CA GLY A 21 19.81 -17.38 -50.45
C GLY A 21 18.93 -18.60 -50.80
N ILE A 22 18.39 -18.55 -52.00
CA ILE A 22 17.49 -19.51 -52.62
C ILE A 22 18.32 -20.64 -53.22
N ALA A 23 18.02 -21.88 -52.86
CA ALA A 23 18.40 -23.07 -53.62
C ALA A 23 17.13 -23.88 -53.94
N ALA A 24 16.84 -24.05 -55.23
CA ALA A 24 15.73 -24.84 -55.72
C ALA A 24 16.07 -26.33 -55.75
N GLY A 25 15.26 -27.18 -55.12
CA GLY A 25 15.27 -28.62 -55.22
C GLY A 25 13.83 -29.17 -55.25
N PRO A 26 13.56 -30.35 -55.81
CA PRO A 26 12.24 -30.73 -56.29
C PRO A 26 11.25 -31.11 -55.17
N LEU A 27 9.97 -30.83 -55.49
CA LEU A 27 8.76 -31.12 -54.73
C LEU A 27 8.62 -32.60 -54.31
N HIS A 28 8.56 -32.88 -53.01
CA HIS A 28 7.89 -34.04 -52.45
C HIS A 28 6.70 -33.53 -51.61
N LEU A 29 5.53 -33.84 -52.12
CA LEU A 29 4.25 -33.72 -51.39
C LEU A 29 4.16 -34.88 -50.42
N THR A 30 4.29 -34.66 -49.10
CA THR A 30 3.53 -35.40 -48.05
C THR A 30 3.77 -34.71 -46.72
N ASP A 31 2.72 -34.63 -45.94
CA ASP A 31 2.58 -34.25 -44.55
C ASP A 31 2.40 -32.72 -44.25
N THR A 32 1.13 -32.36 -44.18
CA THR A 32 0.66 -31.21 -43.45
C THR A 32 0.97 -31.38 -41.97
N PRO A 33 1.75 -30.48 -41.35
CA PRO A 33 1.85 -30.47 -39.90
C PRO A 33 0.52 -29.97 -39.34
N THR A 34 -0.18 -30.84 -38.64
CA THR A 34 -1.28 -30.46 -37.79
C THR A 34 -0.77 -29.52 -36.71
N VAL A 35 -1.11 -28.26 -36.86
CA VAL A 35 -0.86 -27.27 -35.79
C VAL A 35 -1.75 -27.66 -34.59
N ASP A 36 -1.13 -28.21 -33.55
CA ASP A 36 -1.78 -28.50 -32.27
C ASP A 36 -2.17 -27.16 -31.61
N THR A 37 -3.41 -26.74 -31.85
CA THR A 37 -4.01 -25.54 -31.24
C THR A 37 -4.55 -25.85 -29.83
N ARG A 38 -3.74 -26.49 -29.01
CA ARG A 38 -4.06 -26.53 -27.58
C ARG A 38 -3.94 -25.11 -27.02
N PRO A 39 -4.96 -24.58 -26.33
CA PRO A 39 -4.82 -23.30 -25.65
C PRO A 39 -3.70 -23.44 -24.62
N VAL A 40 -2.63 -22.67 -24.80
CA VAL A 40 -1.62 -22.52 -23.77
C VAL A 40 -2.33 -21.90 -22.57
N ALA A 41 -2.55 -22.70 -21.53
CA ALA A 41 -3.04 -22.19 -20.26
C ALA A 41 -2.07 -21.11 -19.80
N VAL A 42 -2.50 -19.86 -19.81
CA VAL A 42 -1.75 -18.76 -19.18
C VAL A 42 -1.75 -19.09 -17.70
N VAL A 43 -0.64 -19.65 -17.23
CA VAL A 43 -0.38 -19.77 -15.79
C VAL A 43 -0.25 -18.34 -15.30
N GLN A 44 -1.34 -17.82 -14.74
CA GLN A 44 -1.26 -16.63 -13.92
C GLN A 44 -0.32 -16.97 -12.78
N ALA A 45 0.85 -16.36 -12.76
CA ALA A 45 1.74 -16.45 -11.62
C ALA A 45 0.97 -15.88 -10.42
N ASP A 46 0.59 -16.74 -9.49
CA ASP A 46 -0.01 -16.32 -8.23
C ASP A 46 0.96 -15.30 -7.59
N LYS A 47 0.44 -14.08 -7.34
CA LYS A 47 1.21 -13.10 -6.60
C LYS A 47 1.54 -13.72 -5.23
N PRO A 48 2.78 -13.59 -4.73
CA PRO A 48 3.16 -14.19 -3.47
C PRO A 48 2.21 -13.72 -2.37
N ALA A 49 1.67 -14.67 -1.61
CA ALA A 49 0.81 -14.38 -0.48
C ALA A 49 1.59 -13.55 0.56
N VAL A 50 0.92 -12.59 1.18
CA VAL A 50 1.49 -11.79 2.25
C VAL A 50 1.80 -12.68 3.46
N ASP A 51 3.01 -12.59 3.99
CA ASP A 51 3.41 -13.33 5.19
C ASP A 51 2.77 -12.74 6.45
N LYS A 52 1.72 -13.39 6.94
CA LYS A 52 0.96 -12.92 8.12
C LYS A 52 1.82 -12.78 9.39
N ALA A 53 2.89 -13.57 9.53
CA ALA A 53 3.80 -13.45 10.67
C ALA A 53 4.54 -12.12 10.70
N LYS A 54 4.82 -11.54 9.52
CA LYS A 54 5.42 -10.21 9.40
C LYS A 54 4.43 -9.07 9.66
N LEU A 55 3.13 -9.33 9.47
CA LEU A 55 2.10 -8.33 9.73
C LEU A 55 1.90 -8.09 11.22
N ILE A 56 2.05 -9.13 12.06
CA ILE A 56 1.82 -9.09 13.51
C ILE A 56 3.02 -9.72 14.23
N PRO A 57 4.19 -9.08 14.25
CA PRO A 57 5.44 -9.68 14.72
C PRO A 57 5.42 -10.06 16.22
N HIS A 58 4.56 -9.43 17.01
CA HIS A 58 4.44 -9.71 18.46
C HIS A 58 3.15 -10.46 18.83
N GLY A 59 2.38 -10.93 17.83
CA GLY A 59 1.02 -11.39 18.07
C GLY A 59 0.08 -10.26 18.46
N VAL A 60 -1.22 -10.50 18.38
CA VAL A 60 -2.24 -9.51 18.78
C VAL A 60 -2.23 -9.31 20.28
N GLN A 61 -2.42 -8.06 20.73
CA GLN A 61 -2.45 -7.69 22.12
C GLN A 61 -3.86 -7.34 22.56
N GLY A 62 -4.33 -7.97 23.62
CA GLY A 62 -5.64 -7.72 24.18
C GLY A 62 -6.79 -8.27 23.33
N GLU A 63 -8.01 -7.89 23.73
CA GLU A 63 -9.23 -8.21 22.99
C GLU A 63 -9.24 -7.50 21.63
N GLN A 64 -9.65 -8.21 20.58
CA GLN A 64 -9.67 -7.69 19.23
C GLN A 64 -11.08 -7.26 18.84
N SER A 65 -11.17 -6.09 18.24
CA SER A 65 -12.39 -5.52 17.67
C SER A 65 -12.46 -5.76 16.16
N ARG A 66 -13.67 -5.80 15.63
CA ARG A 66 -13.93 -5.90 14.19
C ARG A 66 -15.22 -5.15 13.85
N ILE A 67 -15.20 -4.50 12.71
CA ILE A 67 -16.38 -3.89 12.08
C ILE A 67 -16.54 -4.42 10.66
N ASP A 68 -17.76 -4.48 10.16
CA ASP A 68 -18.04 -4.68 8.75
C ASP A 68 -17.79 -3.37 8.00
N LEU A 69 -17.05 -3.43 6.89
CA LEU A 69 -16.74 -2.25 6.09
C LEU A 69 -17.75 -2.07 4.95
N ASN A 70 -18.16 -0.85 4.72
CA ASN A 70 -18.85 -0.45 3.51
C ASN A 70 -17.87 -0.20 2.35
N ASP A 71 -18.40 0.14 1.16
CA ASP A 71 -17.59 0.38 -0.04
C ASP A 71 -16.63 1.56 0.11
N GLU A 72 -17.05 2.64 0.79
CA GLU A 72 -16.22 3.81 1.06
C GLU A 72 -15.03 3.44 1.96
N GLN A 73 -15.30 2.77 3.08
CA GLN A 73 -14.27 2.32 4.01
C GLN A 73 -13.29 1.35 3.35
N THR A 74 -13.79 0.43 2.51
CA THR A 74 -12.94 -0.46 1.70
C THR A 74 -12.10 0.33 0.69
N GLY A 75 -12.65 1.36 0.09
CA GLY A 75 -11.93 2.31 -0.76
C GLY A 75 -10.80 3.00 -0.01
N ASN A 76 -11.06 3.43 1.22
CA ASN A 76 -10.06 4.06 2.10
C ASN A 76 -8.94 3.09 2.51
N VAL A 77 -9.24 1.81 2.77
CA VAL A 77 -8.22 0.77 2.98
C VAL A 77 -7.27 0.69 1.78
N LYS A 78 -7.83 0.63 0.57
CA LYS A 78 -7.03 0.57 -0.67
C LYS A 78 -6.19 1.82 -0.88
N ALA A 79 -6.73 3.00 -0.57
CA ALA A 79 -6.00 4.27 -0.63
C ALA A 79 -4.82 4.31 0.35
N ILE A 80 -5.01 3.84 1.59
CA ILE A 80 -3.94 3.72 2.60
C ILE A 80 -2.85 2.77 2.09
N ILE A 81 -3.21 1.60 1.55
CA ILE A 81 -2.26 0.64 1.00
C ILE A 81 -1.47 1.24 -0.17
N ALA A 82 -2.16 1.92 -1.10
CA ALA A 82 -1.52 2.56 -2.24
C ALA A 82 -0.52 3.65 -1.80
N ALA A 83 -0.91 4.50 -0.84
CA ALA A 83 -0.04 5.52 -0.27
C ALA A 83 1.17 4.90 0.47
N THR A 84 0.98 3.78 1.17
CA THR A 84 2.07 3.06 1.83
C THR A 84 3.10 2.53 0.83
N LYS A 85 2.64 1.93 -0.27
CA LYS A 85 3.50 1.49 -1.38
C LYS A 85 4.23 2.67 -2.02
N LYS A 86 3.53 3.79 -2.26
CA LYS A 86 4.10 5.02 -2.80
C LYS A 86 5.19 5.60 -1.89
N ALA A 87 5.03 5.47 -0.57
CA ALA A 87 6.03 5.85 0.42
C ALA A 87 7.26 4.90 0.44
N GLY A 88 7.24 3.80 -0.31
CA GLY A 88 8.28 2.76 -0.29
C GLY A 88 8.34 2.02 1.05
N MET A 89 7.19 1.85 1.72
CA MET A 89 7.07 1.12 2.98
C MET A 89 6.38 -0.22 2.76
N ASP A 90 6.56 -1.12 3.71
CA ASP A 90 6.11 -2.50 3.67
C ASP A 90 4.66 -2.70 4.18
N GLU A 91 4.23 -3.95 4.17
CA GLU A 91 2.91 -4.37 4.62
C GLU A 91 2.67 -4.05 6.10
N ARG A 92 3.70 -4.11 6.95
CA ARG A 92 3.57 -3.76 8.37
C ARG A 92 3.20 -2.29 8.56
N ALA A 93 3.76 -1.39 7.76
CA ALA A 93 3.38 0.03 7.79
C ALA A 93 1.91 0.24 7.42
N ALA A 94 1.39 -0.52 6.45
CA ALA A 94 -0.02 -0.48 6.10
C ALA A 94 -0.90 -0.98 7.26
N VAL A 95 -0.51 -2.05 7.96
CA VAL A 95 -1.23 -2.55 9.16
C VAL A 95 -1.30 -1.47 10.23
N VAL A 96 -0.17 -0.82 10.55
CA VAL A 96 -0.15 0.27 11.55
C VAL A 96 -1.06 1.42 11.11
N SER A 97 -1.01 1.83 9.85
CA SER A 97 -1.83 2.92 9.30
C SER A 97 -3.32 2.61 9.33
N ILE A 98 -3.71 1.39 8.90
CA ILE A 98 -5.13 0.96 8.88
C ILE A 98 -5.67 0.84 10.30
N ALA A 99 -4.92 0.22 11.23
CA ALA A 99 -5.33 0.12 12.63
C ALA A 99 -5.48 1.50 13.28
N THR A 100 -4.60 2.45 12.93
CA THR A 100 -4.72 3.84 13.37
C THR A 100 -6.00 4.47 12.85
N SER A 101 -6.26 4.39 11.56
CA SER A 101 -7.48 4.94 10.96
C SER A 101 -8.76 4.26 11.49
N LEU A 102 -8.74 2.94 11.75
CA LEU A 102 -9.84 2.24 12.42
C LEU A 102 -10.11 2.81 13.82
N GLN A 103 -9.06 3.14 14.57
CA GLN A 103 -9.22 3.74 15.89
C GLN A 103 -9.75 5.17 15.82
N GLU A 104 -9.20 5.99 14.93
CA GLU A 104 -9.47 7.42 14.86
C GLU A 104 -10.85 7.73 14.25
N SER A 105 -11.20 7.06 13.16
CA SER A 105 -12.38 7.38 12.35
C SER A 105 -13.22 6.19 11.91
N LYS A 106 -12.86 4.97 12.28
CA LYS A 106 -13.44 3.74 11.71
C LYS A 106 -13.26 3.65 10.19
N LEU A 107 -12.16 4.18 9.66
CA LEU A 107 -11.90 4.29 8.21
C LEU A 107 -12.89 5.22 7.47
N GLU A 108 -13.57 6.11 8.17
CA GLU A 108 -14.41 7.13 7.57
C GLU A 108 -13.60 8.42 7.36
N ASN A 109 -13.68 9.00 6.17
CA ASN A 109 -12.96 10.26 5.88
C ASN A 109 -13.78 11.46 6.39
N LEU A 110 -13.78 11.63 7.72
CA LEU A 110 -14.63 12.58 8.42
C LEU A 110 -14.23 14.02 8.16
N GLY A 111 -15.21 14.84 7.74
CA GLY A 111 -15.09 16.29 7.74
C GLY A 111 -15.28 16.88 9.15
N HIS A 112 -15.39 18.20 9.23
CA HIS A 112 -15.65 18.88 10.50
C HIS A 112 -17.04 18.56 11.02
N LEU A 113 -17.14 18.02 12.25
CA LEU A 113 -18.37 17.53 12.86
C LEU A 113 -19.10 18.59 13.73
N GLY A 114 -18.77 19.88 13.56
CA GLY A 114 -19.35 20.96 14.37
C GLY A 114 -18.97 20.83 15.85
N ASP A 115 -19.94 21.02 16.73
CA ASP A 115 -19.76 20.98 18.21
C ASP A 115 -19.33 19.59 18.74
N ARG A 116 -19.42 18.55 17.91
CA ARG A 116 -18.98 17.19 18.25
C ARG A 116 -17.53 16.91 17.84
N ASN A 117 -16.87 17.87 17.20
CA ASN A 117 -15.51 17.69 16.73
C ASN A 117 -14.53 17.74 17.89
N ASP A 118 -13.54 16.85 17.93
CA ASP A 118 -12.41 16.99 18.83
C ASP A 118 -11.48 18.09 18.26
N HIS A 119 -11.70 19.31 18.70
CA HIS A 119 -11.02 20.52 18.21
C HIS A 119 -11.25 20.71 16.69
N ASP A 120 -10.17 20.68 15.89
CA ASP A 120 -10.20 20.81 14.43
C ASP A 120 -9.78 19.51 13.72
N SER A 121 -9.89 18.34 14.41
CA SER A 121 -9.52 17.03 13.88
C SER A 121 -10.42 16.62 12.72
N GLN A 122 -9.83 16.15 11.60
CA GLN A 122 -10.55 15.70 10.41
C GLN A 122 -9.80 14.58 9.70
N GLY A 123 -10.48 13.95 8.74
CA GLY A 123 -9.94 12.91 7.88
C GLY A 123 -9.81 11.55 8.55
N LEU A 124 -9.19 10.62 7.83
CA LEU A 124 -9.00 9.22 8.23
C LEU A 124 -8.20 9.07 9.54
N PHE A 125 -7.26 9.96 9.79
CA PHE A 125 -6.34 9.90 10.93
C PHE A 125 -6.67 10.94 12.01
N GLN A 126 -7.81 11.64 11.90
CA GLN A 126 -8.20 12.73 12.80
C GLN A 126 -7.06 13.73 13.04
N GLN A 127 -6.38 14.08 11.95
CA GLN A 127 -5.30 15.05 11.93
C GLN A 127 -5.83 16.46 12.11
N ARG A 128 -5.00 17.34 12.71
CA ARG A 128 -5.41 18.70 13.09
C ARG A 128 -4.59 19.74 12.33
N PRO A 129 -5.23 20.63 11.56
CA PRO A 129 -4.55 21.78 10.95
C PRO A 129 -3.78 22.61 11.96
N SER A 130 -4.38 22.89 13.12
CA SER A 130 -3.74 23.64 14.21
C SER A 130 -2.48 22.99 14.78
N SER A 131 -2.31 21.68 14.58
CA SER A 131 -1.11 20.92 14.98
C SER A 131 -0.09 20.75 13.85
N GLY A 132 -0.32 21.39 12.70
CA GLY A 132 0.64 21.41 11.59
C GLY A 132 0.60 20.19 10.68
N TRP A 133 -0.48 19.39 10.71
CA TRP A 133 -0.62 18.21 9.85
C TRP A 133 -0.90 18.57 8.39
N GLY A 134 -1.41 19.77 8.11
CA GLY A 134 -1.74 20.25 6.78
C GLY A 134 -2.98 21.12 6.77
N THR A 135 -3.41 21.57 5.58
CA THR A 135 -4.71 22.24 5.42
C THR A 135 -5.86 21.24 5.54
N VAL A 136 -7.10 21.72 5.68
CA VAL A 136 -8.29 20.85 5.72
C VAL A 136 -8.35 19.97 4.46
N GLU A 137 -8.15 20.55 3.29
CA GLU A 137 -8.15 19.82 2.02
C GLU A 137 -7.09 18.72 1.98
N GLN A 138 -5.93 18.97 2.61
CA GLN A 138 -4.83 18.00 2.65
C GLN A 138 -5.14 16.84 3.62
N ILE A 139 -5.55 17.13 4.85
CA ILE A 139 -5.81 16.08 5.85
C ILE A 139 -7.08 15.26 5.56
N THR A 140 -7.98 15.76 4.70
CA THR A 140 -9.14 15.03 4.19
C THR A 140 -8.87 14.36 2.84
N ASP A 141 -7.68 14.49 2.27
CA ASP A 141 -7.20 13.66 1.16
C ASP A 141 -6.57 12.37 1.72
N PRO A 142 -7.12 11.17 1.41
CA PRO A 142 -6.63 9.92 1.98
C PRO A 142 -5.16 9.63 1.69
N GLU A 143 -4.67 10.01 0.50
CA GLU A 143 -3.25 9.81 0.13
C GLU A 143 -2.36 10.74 0.97
N TYR A 144 -2.67 12.03 0.99
CA TYR A 144 -1.87 13.00 1.74
C TYR A 144 -1.84 12.66 3.23
N ALA A 145 -3.00 12.43 3.84
CA ALA A 145 -3.12 12.11 5.26
C ALA A 145 -2.30 10.87 5.65
N THR A 146 -2.37 9.82 4.81
CA THR A 146 -1.57 8.61 4.99
C THR A 146 -0.07 8.89 4.86
N LEU A 147 0.35 9.64 3.83
CA LEU A 147 1.78 9.99 3.65
C LEU A 147 2.31 10.84 4.81
N ALA A 148 1.50 11.74 5.35
CA ALA A 148 1.85 12.53 6.53
C ALA A 148 2.04 11.64 7.77
N PHE A 149 1.14 10.70 8.02
CA PHE A 149 1.27 9.71 9.10
C PHE A 149 2.53 8.86 8.92
N LEU A 150 2.75 8.30 7.73
CA LEU A 150 3.91 7.45 7.41
C LEU A 150 5.24 8.20 7.52
N LYS A 151 5.24 9.49 7.20
CA LYS A 151 6.42 10.35 7.43
C LYS A 151 6.77 10.41 8.92
N GLY A 152 5.76 10.52 9.79
CA GLY A 152 5.95 10.43 11.24
C GLY A 152 6.45 9.04 11.66
N LEU A 153 5.82 7.98 11.16
CA LEU A 153 6.17 6.60 11.49
C LEU A 153 7.64 6.28 11.13
N LYS A 154 8.12 6.77 10.00
CA LYS A 154 9.53 6.61 9.59
C LYS A 154 10.54 7.22 10.56
N GLN A 155 10.14 8.17 11.40
CA GLN A 155 11.00 8.79 12.40
C GLN A 155 11.01 8.03 13.74
N VAL A 156 10.20 7.00 13.87
CA VAL A 156 10.13 6.18 15.09
C VAL A 156 11.15 5.05 14.96
N ASP A 157 12.23 5.11 15.71
CA ASP A 157 13.27 4.08 15.67
C ASP A 157 12.72 2.71 16.05
N GLY A 158 12.93 1.70 15.18
CA GLY A 158 12.51 0.32 15.43
C GLY A 158 11.01 0.09 15.39
N TRP A 159 10.21 0.95 14.74
CA TRP A 159 8.77 0.84 14.68
C TRP A 159 8.28 -0.51 14.13
N GLN A 160 9.06 -1.15 13.24
CA GLN A 160 8.73 -2.46 12.66
C GLN A 160 8.62 -3.57 13.72
N ASP A 161 9.50 -3.48 14.74
CA ASP A 161 9.60 -4.45 15.83
C ASP A 161 8.93 -3.94 17.12
N MET A 162 8.06 -2.94 17.02
CA MET A 162 7.26 -2.47 18.16
C MET A 162 5.88 -3.12 18.17
N PRO A 163 5.24 -3.26 19.35
CA PRO A 163 3.80 -3.44 19.44
C PRO A 163 3.08 -2.35 18.64
N LEU A 164 2.06 -2.73 17.85
CA LEU A 164 1.35 -1.81 16.95
C LEU A 164 0.90 -0.54 17.67
N THR A 165 0.28 -0.69 18.82
CA THR A 165 -0.26 0.44 19.59
C THR A 165 0.83 1.43 19.96
N ARG A 166 2.05 0.96 20.25
CA ARG A 166 3.17 1.82 20.58
C ARG A 166 3.68 2.61 19.37
N ALA A 167 3.79 1.95 18.22
CA ALA A 167 4.19 2.62 16.98
C ALA A 167 3.16 3.70 16.58
N ALA A 168 1.86 3.38 16.58
CA ALA A 168 0.78 4.31 16.28
C ALA A 168 0.75 5.50 17.26
N GLN A 169 0.83 5.21 18.57
CA GLN A 169 0.79 6.23 19.62
C GLN A 169 1.94 7.23 19.51
N THR A 170 3.14 6.77 19.16
CA THR A 170 4.31 7.67 19.02
C THR A 170 4.08 8.71 17.94
N VAL A 171 3.33 8.39 16.90
CA VAL A 171 2.99 9.32 15.80
C VAL A 171 1.79 10.20 16.15
N GLN A 172 0.72 9.61 16.70
CA GLN A 172 -0.57 10.29 16.92
C GLN A 172 -0.62 11.09 18.22
N VAL A 173 0.11 10.68 19.26
CA VAL A 173 0.10 11.32 20.60
C VAL A 173 -1.33 11.43 21.14
N SER A 174 -2.11 10.34 21.01
CA SER A 174 -3.51 10.26 21.44
C SER A 174 -3.64 10.19 22.98
N ALA A 175 -4.79 10.61 23.47
CA ALA A 175 -5.16 10.46 24.90
C ALA A 175 -5.36 8.98 25.32
N TYR A 176 -5.53 8.06 24.36
CA TYR A 176 -5.82 6.64 24.59
C TYR A 176 -4.74 5.76 23.93
N PRO A 177 -3.54 5.68 24.53
CA PRO A 177 -2.36 5.09 23.90
C PRO A 177 -2.50 3.60 23.55
N ASP A 178 -3.33 2.85 24.25
CA ASP A 178 -3.44 1.41 24.06
C ASP A 178 -4.60 0.98 23.14
N HIS A 179 -5.45 1.91 22.72
CA HIS A 179 -6.67 1.59 21.99
C HIS A 179 -6.43 1.13 20.54
N TYR A 180 -5.25 1.38 19.97
CA TYR A 180 -4.93 0.92 18.61
C TYR A 180 -4.77 -0.60 18.55
N ALA A 181 -4.34 -1.24 19.65
CA ALA A 181 -4.08 -2.69 19.71
C ALA A 181 -5.30 -3.54 19.32
N GLN A 182 -6.51 -3.11 19.69
CA GLN A 182 -7.75 -3.84 19.38
C GLN A 182 -8.03 -4.01 17.88
N TRP A 183 -7.39 -3.23 17.02
CA TRP A 183 -7.61 -3.24 15.57
C TRP A 183 -6.54 -4.00 14.78
N GLU A 184 -5.52 -4.52 15.45
CA GLU A 184 -4.35 -5.12 14.78
C GLU A 184 -4.72 -6.32 13.92
N GLN A 185 -5.59 -7.21 14.42
CA GLN A 185 -6.01 -8.39 13.65
C GLN A 185 -6.80 -7.99 12.40
N GLN A 186 -7.78 -7.09 12.51
CA GLN A 186 -8.57 -6.66 11.36
C GLN A 186 -7.69 -5.94 10.34
N ALA A 187 -6.80 -5.06 10.78
CA ALA A 187 -5.89 -4.35 9.89
C ALA A 187 -4.96 -5.32 9.13
N ALA A 188 -4.44 -6.34 9.80
CA ALA A 188 -3.61 -7.35 9.16
C ALA A 188 -4.39 -8.19 8.14
N ASP A 189 -5.64 -8.58 8.44
CA ASP A 189 -6.50 -9.30 7.50
C ASP A 189 -6.76 -8.45 6.24
N LEU A 190 -7.08 -7.16 6.41
CA LEU A 190 -7.32 -6.22 5.30
C LEU A 190 -6.08 -6.02 4.42
N VAL A 191 -4.90 -5.93 5.04
CA VAL A 191 -3.64 -5.86 4.27
C VAL A 191 -3.39 -7.16 3.53
N ALA A 192 -3.57 -8.32 4.17
CA ALA A 192 -3.38 -9.61 3.51
C ALA A 192 -4.31 -9.79 2.29
N GLU A 193 -5.55 -9.27 2.37
CA GLU A 193 -6.53 -9.33 1.30
C GLU A 193 -6.22 -8.37 0.16
N HIS A 194 -5.84 -7.13 0.47
CA HIS A 194 -5.80 -6.04 -0.52
C HIS A 194 -4.39 -5.63 -0.96
N TRP A 195 -3.33 -6.12 -0.31
CA TRP A 195 -1.96 -5.69 -0.65
C TRP A 195 -1.58 -6.00 -2.10
N ASN A 196 -2.00 -7.14 -2.62
CA ASN A 196 -1.67 -7.60 -3.97
C ASN A 196 -2.81 -7.43 -4.98
N SER A 197 -3.89 -6.74 -4.59
CA SER A 197 -5.04 -6.50 -5.49
C SER A 197 -4.76 -5.38 -6.51
#